data_8b4054d8ab5b515b03961b3607350f99
#
_entry.id   8b4054d8ab5b515b03961b3607350f99
#
_cell.length_a   1.000
_cell.length_b   1.000
_cell.length_c   1.000
_cell.angle_alpha   90.00
_cell.angle_beta   90.00
_cell.angle_gamma   90.00
#
_symmetry.space_group_name_H-M   'P 1'
#
loop_
_entity.id
_entity.type
_entity.pdbx_description
1 polymer ?
#
loop_
_entity_poly.entity_id
_entity_poly.type
_entity_poly.pdbx_seq_one_letter_code
_entity_poly.pdbx_strand_id
1 'polypeptide(L)'
;MVGITLDEMKAVGALLDGHFKLSSGRHSSRYLQCALYLADPARAEAAGRQLAARLRSAAAQLVVSPALGGVIIGHEVARALEDVRFFFTERADGAMTLRRGFQIEPGVRALVVEDVITTGGSTREVMEVVTAAGGNVVGVGAIVNRSGEENPFAPLPFAALLTIDVPNYEAAACPLCAEGVPLVKPGSRV
;
A
#
# COMPACT_ATOMS: atom_id res chain seq x y z
N MET A 1 12.34 4.68 18.69
CA MET A 1 11.13 3.94 18.25
C MET A 1 11.61 2.75 17.42
N VAL A 2 11.21 1.55 17.79
CA VAL A 2 11.51 0.34 16.98
C VAL A 2 10.68 0.46 15.69
N GLY A 3 11.32 0.34 14.54
CA GLY A 3 10.64 0.36 13.24
C GLY A 3 9.85 -0.93 13.03
N ILE A 4 8.84 -0.90 12.14
CA ILE A 4 8.16 -2.12 11.69
C ILE A 4 9.18 -3.12 11.15
N THR A 5 9.04 -4.39 11.52
CA THR A 5 9.93 -5.48 11.11
C THR A 5 9.16 -6.61 10.44
N LEU A 6 9.87 -7.44 9.66
CA LEU A 6 9.28 -8.65 9.07
C LEU A 6 8.80 -9.63 10.14
N ASP A 7 9.52 -9.71 11.26
CA ASP A 7 9.15 -10.62 12.36
C ASP A 7 7.87 -10.17 13.05
N GLU A 8 7.66 -8.88 13.22
CA GLU A 8 6.38 -8.35 13.70
C GLU A 8 5.23 -8.63 12.74
N MET A 9 5.46 -8.48 11.43
CA MET A 9 4.46 -8.83 10.41
C MET A 9 4.10 -10.31 10.45
N LYS A 10 5.09 -11.19 10.65
CA LYS A 10 4.87 -12.65 10.81
C LYS A 10 4.13 -12.96 12.11
N ALA A 11 4.53 -12.37 13.21
CA ALA A 11 3.94 -12.62 14.53
C ALA A 11 2.43 -12.33 14.59
N VAL A 12 1.94 -11.38 13.79
CA VAL A 12 0.52 -11.04 13.69
C VAL A 12 -0.19 -11.69 12.50
N GLY A 13 0.49 -12.55 11.75
CA GLY A 13 -0.07 -13.21 10.57
C GLY A 13 -0.24 -12.29 9.34
N ALA A 14 0.34 -11.09 9.37
CA ALA A 14 0.29 -10.16 8.25
C ALA A 14 1.27 -10.52 7.13
N LEU A 15 2.29 -11.31 7.42
CA LEU A 15 3.19 -11.95 6.46
C LEU A 15 3.21 -13.46 6.73
N LEU A 16 2.84 -14.23 5.72
CA LEU A 16 2.86 -15.69 5.77
C LEU A 16 3.89 -16.23 4.79
N ASP A 17 4.64 -17.25 5.20
CA ASP A 17 5.46 -18.08 4.33
C ASP A 17 4.68 -19.38 4.01
N GLY A 18 4.71 -19.85 2.77
CA GLY A 18 3.97 -21.04 2.33
C GLY A 18 3.80 -21.10 0.81
N HIS A 19 2.70 -21.70 0.32
CA HIS A 19 2.39 -21.77 -1.10
C HIS A 19 1.00 -21.15 -1.33
N PHE A 20 0.96 -19.99 -1.97
CA PHE A 20 -0.25 -19.20 -2.09
C PHE A 20 -0.65 -18.94 -3.53
N LYS A 21 -1.96 -19.05 -3.82
CA LYS A 21 -2.55 -18.61 -5.08
C LYS A 21 -2.99 -17.14 -4.95
N LEU A 22 -2.38 -16.28 -5.74
CA LEU A 22 -2.70 -14.85 -5.79
C LEU A 22 -3.96 -14.59 -6.64
N SER A 23 -4.57 -13.41 -6.50
CA SER A 23 -5.73 -12.97 -7.30
C SER A 23 -5.44 -12.93 -8.81
N SER A 24 -4.20 -12.74 -9.20
CA SER A 24 -3.73 -12.80 -10.58
C SER A 24 -3.67 -14.22 -11.16
N GLY A 25 -3.92 -15.27 -10.35
CA GLY A 25 -3.73 -16.67 -10.71
C GLY A 25 -2.29 -17.17 -10.56
N ARG A 26 -1.32 -16.29 -10.35
CA ARG A 26 0.08 -16.65 -10.08
C ARG A 26 0.22 -17.29 -8.70
N HIS A 27 1.30 -18.03 -8.49
CA HIS A 27 1.66 -18.59 -7.20
C HIS A 27 2.78 -17.80 -6.54
N SER A 28 2.82 -17.84 -5.20
CA SER A 28 3.85 -17.15 -4.43
C SER A 28 4.25 -17.97 -3.20
N SER A 29 5.52 -17.85 -2.79
CA SER A 29 6.01 -18.42 -1.54
C SER A 29 5.63 -17.56 -0.32
N ARG A 30 5.07 -16.38 -0.53
CA ARG A 30 4.68 -15.45 0.55
C ARG A 30 3.34 -14.79 0.26
N TYR A 31 2.61 -14.50 1.33
CA TYR A 31 1.37 -13.75 1.26
C TYR A 31 1.36 -12.61 2.28
N LEU A 32 0.94 -11.43 1.83
CA LEU A 32 0.84 -10.23 2.65
C LEU A 32 -0.61 -9.82 2.85
N GLN A 33 -0.97 -9.51 4.10
CA GLN A 33 -2.27 -8.97 4.50
C GLN A 33 -2.06 -7.88 5.56
N CYS A 34 -1.73 -6.68 5.10
CA CYS A 34 -1.43 -5.54 5.99
C CYS A 34 -2.59 -5.16 6.92
N ALA A 35 -3.84 -5.50 6.55
CA ALA A 35 -5.00 -5.28 7.41
C ALA A 35 -4.86 -5.96 8.79
N LEU A 36 -4.19 -7.12 8.87
CA LEU A 36 -3.93 -7.78 10.16
C LEU A 36 -2.93 -7.03 11.03
N TYR A 37 -1.94 -6.38 10.43
CA TYR A 37 -1.01 -5.51 11.15
C TYR A 37 -1.69 -4.23 11.61
N LEU A 38 -2.48 -3.63 10.72
CA LEU A 38 -3.20 -2.37 10.96
C LEU A 38 -4.43 -2.53 11.85
N ALA A 39 -4.86 -3.76 12.16
CA ALA A 39 -5.97 -4.03 13.08
C ALA A 39 -5.65 -3.59 14.52
N ASP A 40 -4.37 -3.45 14.87
CA ASP A 40 -3.94 -2.86 16.13
C ASP A 40 -3.71 -1.34 15.93
N PRO A 41 -4.52 -0.45 16.55
CA PRO A 41 -4.38 0.99 16.38
C PRO A 41 -3.01 1.54 16.78
N ALA A 42 -2.34 0.95 17.77
CA ALA A 42 -1.01 1.40 18.18
C ALA A 42 0.05 1.11 17.11
N ARG A 43 -0.05 -0.04 16.42
CA ARG A 43 0.81 -0.37 15.27
C ARG A 43 0.51 0.51 14.07
N ALA A 44 -0.78 0.76 13.77
CA ALA A 44 -1.19 1.65 12.70
C ALA A 44 -0.64 3.07 12.91
N GLU A 45 -0.77 3.61 14.12
CA GLU A 45 -0.20 4.90 14.50
C GLU A 45 1.33 4.93 14.34
N ALA A 46 2.03 3.91 14.83
CA ALA A 46 3.49 3.84 14.74
C ALA A 46 3.97 3.80 13.27
N ALA A 47 3.29 3.04 12.41
CA ALA A 47 3.56 3.00 10.96
C ALA A 47 3.28 4.36 10.30
N GLY A 48 2.15 4.99 10.62
CA GLY A 48 1.80 6.32 10.12
C GLY A 48 2.83 7.38 10.46
N ARG A 49 3.29 7.43 11.72
CA ARG A 49 4.35 8.34 12.17
C ARG A 49 5.67 8.11 11.44
N GLN A 50 6.06 6.87 11.19
CA GLN A 50 7.31 6.54 10.49
C GLN A 50 7.24 6.99 9.02
N LEU A 51 6.15 6.73 8.30
CA LEU A 51 5.96 7.20 6.93
C LEU A 51 5.90 8.73 6.87
N ALA A 52 5.13 9.36 7.76
CA ALA A 52 5.05 10.82 7.84
C ALA A 52 6.43 11.46 8.06
N ALA A 53 7.27 10.89 8.94
CA ALA A 53 8.63 11.39 9.16
C ALA A 53 9.51 11.33 7.90
N ARG A 54 9.41 10.25 7.11
CA ARG A 54 10.17 10.07 5.87
C ARG A 54 9.70 10.99 4.73
N LEU A 55 8.44 11.40 4.74
CA LEU A 55 7.80 12.16 3.66
C LEU A 55 7.46 13.61 4.05
N ARG A 56 7.83 14.05 5.25
CA ARG A 56 7.53 15.39 5.76
C ARG A 56 8.03 16.52 4.86
N SER A 57 9.20 16.33 4.22
CA SER A 57 9.79 17.30 3.29
C SER A 57 8.93 17.52 2.03
N ALA A 58 8.03 16.61 1.70
CA ALA A 58 7.09 16.78 0.61
C ALA A 58 6.06 17.90 0.89
N ALA A 59 5.93 18.34 2.16
CA ALA A 59 5.02 19.39 2.62
C ALA A 59 3.59 19.24 2.06
N ALA A 60 3.03 18.05 2.20
CA ALA A 60 1.70 17.73 1.72
C ALA A 60 0.61 18.49 2.49
N GLN A 61 -0.51 18.75 1.83
CA GLN A 61 -1.73 19.35 2.37
C GLN A 61 -2.89 18.34 2.39
N LEU A 62 -2.71 17.23 1.67
CA LEU A 62 -3.68 16.16 1.52
C LEU A 62 -2.95 14.82 1.44
N VAL A 63 -3.51 13.80 2.07
CA VAL A 63 -3.17 12.39 1.81
C VAL A 63 -4.33 11.75 1.09
N VAL A 64 -4.04 10.97 0.04
CA VAL A 64 -5.04 10.21 -0.72
C VAL A 64 -4.63 8.75 -0.79
N SER A 65 -5.57 7.84 -0.52
CA SER A 65 -5.30 6.41 -0.53
C SER A 65 -6.33 5.64 -1.34
N PRO A 66 -5.99 4.52 -1.97
CA PRO A 66 -6.98 3.62 -2.53
C PRO A 66 -7.71 2.85 -1.41
N ALA A 67 -9.01 2.73 -1.48
CA ALA A 67 -9.75 1.84 -0.59
C ALA A 67 -9.60 0.38 -1.06
N LEU A 68 -9.56 -0.59 -0.10
CA LEU A 68 -9.65 -0.44 1.34
C LEU A 68 -8.26 -0.45 2.02
N GLY A 69 -7.25 -1.13 1.43
CA GLY A 69 -5.97 -1.42 2.08
C GLY A 69 -5.28 -0.16 2.59
N GLY A 70 -5.24 0.89 1.76
CA GLY A 70 -4.56 2.15 2.07
C GLY A 70 -5.29 3.06 3.06
N VAL A 71 -6.58 2.80 3.39
CA VAL A 71 -7.40 3.76 4.16
C VAL A 71 -6.84 3.99 5.55
N ILE A 72 -6.54 2.93 6.29
CA ILE A 72 -6.06 3.06 7.68
C ILE A 72 -4.69 3.75 7.71
N ILE A 73 -3.74 3.25 6.91
CA ILE A 73 -2.38 3.82 6.92
C ILE A 73 -2.37 5.26 6.38
N GLY A 74 -3.17 5.56 5.36
CA GLY A 74 -3.29 6.93 4.84
C GLY A 74 -3.83 7.91 5.87
N HIS A 75 -4.87 7.51 6.62
CA HIS A 75 -5.42 8.29 7.72
C HIS A 75 -4.37 8.54 8.81
N GLU A 76 -3.61 7.52 9.21
CA GLU A 76 -2.56 7.64 10.22
C GLU A 76 -1.40 8.53 9.77
N VAL A 77 -1.03 8.47 8.48
CA VAL A 77 -0.02 9.38 7.90
C VAL A 77 -0.52 10.83 7.94
N ALA A 78 -1.76 11.09 7.52
CA ALA A 78 -2.34 12.43 7.58
C ALA A 78 -2.38 12.97 9.01
N ARG A 79 -2.82 12.15 9.97
CA ARG A 79 -2.84 12.49 11.40
C ARG A 79 -1.44 12.85 11.92
N ALA A 80 -0.42 12.11 11.49
CA ALA A 80 0.97 12.32 11.94
C ALA A 80 1.66 13.50 11.26
N LEU A 81 1.17 13.96 10.10
CA LEU A 81 1.67 15.16 9.41
C LEU A 81 1.10 16.44 10.01
N GLU A 82 0.01 16.37 10.78
CA GLU A 82 -0.71 17.49 11.38
C GLU A 82 -1.30 18.47 10.33
N ASP A 83 -2.49 18.97 10.55
CA ASP A 83 -3.20 19.90 9.64
C ASP A 83 -3.32 19.43 8.17
N VAL A 84 -3.17 18.12 7.92
CA VAL A 84 -3.28 17.49 6.61
C VAL A 84 -4.59 16.71 6.51
N ARG A 85 -5.38 17.01 5.47
CA ARG A 85 -6.64 16.27 5.21
C ARG A 85 -6.35 14.87 4.69
N PHE A 86 -7.32 13.97 4.88
CA PHE A 86 -7.28 12.62 4.34
C PHE A 86 -8.49 12.34 3.46
N PHE A 87 -8.27 11.86 2.23
CA PHE A 87 -9.28 11.36 1.31
C PHE A 87 -8.93 9.93 0.87
N PHE A 88 -9.92 9.23 0.35
CA PHE A 88 -9.66 7.95 -0.29
C PHE A 88 -10.47 7.82 -1.59
N THR A 89 -9.94 7.04 -2.51
CA THR A 89 -10.62 6.66 -3.75
C THR A 89 -11.25 5.28 -3.57
N GLU A 90 -12.34 5.06 -4.26
CA GLU A 90 -13.03 3.76 -4.32
C GLU A 90 -13.10 3.31 -5.79
N ARG A 91 -13.07 2.02 -6.01
CA ARG A 91 -13.28 1.48 -7.35
C ARG A 91 -14.77 1.49 -7.69
N ALA A 92 -15.12 2.25 -8.71
CA ALA A 92 -16.46 2.32 -9.28
C ALA A 92 -16.36 2.03 -10.78
N ASP A 93 -17.16 1.13 -11.28
CA ASP A 93 -17.18 0.73 -12.71
C ASP A 93 -15.79 0.38 -13.27
N GLY A 94 -14.96 -0.23 -12.44
CA GLY A 94 -13.61 -0.64 -12.81
C GLY A 94 -12.52 0.42 -12.65
N ALA A 95 -12.85 1.69 -12.41
CA ALA A 95 -11.90 2.80 -12.26
C ALA A 95 -11.82 3.32 -10.82
N MET A 96 -10.64 3.82 -10.43
CA MET A 96 -10.51 4.57 -9.17
C MET A 96 -11.20 5.92 -9.29
N THR A 97 -12.00 6.28 -8.28
CA THR A 97 -12.85 7.48 -8.31
C THR A 97 -12.93 8.11 -6.93
N LEU A 98 -12.86 9.44 -6.86
CA LEU A 98 -13.24 10.19 -5.66
C LEU A 98 -14.77 10.16 -5.52
N ARG A 99 -15.23 9.79 -4.34
CA ARG A 99 -16.67 9.71 -4.01
C ARG A 99 -16.93 10.45 -2.69
N ARG A 100 -18.12 10.30 -2.14
CA ARG A 100 -18.52 10.81 -0.81
C ARG A 100 -18.40 12.33 -0.66
N GLY A 101 -18.46 13.06 -1.77
CA GLY A 101 -18.33 14.54 -1.75
C GLY A 101 -16.89 15.04 -1.58
N PHE A 102 -15.88 14.16 -1.66
CA PHE A 102 -14.49 14.60 -1.66
C PHE A 102 -14.20 15.42 -2.91
N GLN A 103 -13.61 16.61 -2.72
CA GLN A 103 -13.17 17.50 -3.77
C GLN A 103 -11.74 17.95 -3.50
N ILE A 104 -10.87 17.79 -4.49
CA ILE A 104 -9.49 18.26 -4.44
C ILE A 104 -9.45 19.62 -5.11
N GLU A 105 -9.01 20.63 -4.37
CA GLU A 105 -8.86 21.97 -4.91
C GLU A 105 -7.63 22.04 -5.84
N PRO A 106 -7.68 22.82 -6.91
CA PRO A 106 -6.53 22.99 -7.79
C PRO A 106 -5.29 23.46 -7.04
N GLY A 107 -4.15 22.85 -7.38
CA GLY A 107 -2.86 23.17 -6.77
C GLY A 107 -2.57 22.51 -5.42
N VAL A 108 -3.52 21.80 -4.80
CA VAL A 108 -3.30 21.08 -3.54
C VAL A 108 -2.19 20.05 -3.69
N ARG A 109 -1.26 20.06 -2.76
CA ARG A 109 -0.13 19.11 -2.71
C ARG A 109 -0.56 17.81 -2.01
N ALA A 110 -0.63 16.72 -2.76
CA ALA A 110 -1.14 15.45 -2.29
C ALA A 110 -0.04 14.39 -2.20
N LEU A 111 0.05 13.69 -1.06
CA LEU A 111 0.74 12.40 -0.93
C LEU A 111 -0.23 11.28 -1.28
N VAL A 112 0.23 10.29 -2.05
CA VAL A 112 -0.49 9.03 -2.24
C VAL A 112 0.08 7.98 -1.30
N VAL A 113 -0.77 7.34 -0.49
CA VAL A 113 -0.33 6.35 0.51
C VAL A 113 -1.10 5.04 0.31
N GLU A 114 -0.36 3.94 0.25
CA GLU A 114 -0.87 2.59 0.06
C GLU A 114 -0.37 1.66 1.17
N ASP A 115 -1.00 0.52 1.38
CA ASP A 115 -0.48 -0.49 2.29
C ASP A 115 0.61 -1.34 1.63
N VAL A 116 0.40 -1.83 0.41
CA VAL A 116 1.36 -2.68 -0.32
C VAL A 116 1.50 -2.25 -1.77
N ILE A 117 2.68 -1.84 -2.16
CA ILE A 117 3.04 -1.63 -3.57
C ILE A 117 3.49 -2.96 -4.18
N THR A 118 2.72 -3.42 -5.17
CA THR A 118 3.08 -4.56 -6.02
C THR A 118 3.62 -4.07 -7.36
N THR A 119 2.77 -3.88 -8.35
CA THR A 119 3.12 -3.23 -9.62
C THR A 119 2.96 -1.71 -9.56
N GLY A 120 2.35 -1.19 -8.50
CA GLY A 120 2.00 0.22 -8.35
C GLY A 120 0.77 0.66 -9.18
N GLY A 121 0.02 -0.28 -9.76
CA GLY A 121 -1.14 0.05 -10.60
C GLY A 121 -2.19 0.89 -9.88
N SER A 122 -2.71 0.41 -8.73
CA SER A 122 -3.70 1.15 -7.94
C SER A 122 -3.20 2.52 -7.51
N THR A 123 -1.93 2.60 -7.12
CA THR A 123 -1.30 3.86 -6.72
C THR A 123 -1.26 4.86 -7.89
N ARG A 124 -0.90 4.41 -9.11
CA ARG A 124 -0.90 5.25 -10.31
C ARG A 124 -2.31 5.73 -10.67
N GLU A 125 -3.32 4.86 -10.58
CA GLU A 125 -4.71 5.26 -10.78
C GLU A 125 -5.13 6.37 -9.79
N VAL A 126 -4.71 6.29 -8.51
CA VAL A 126 -4.97 7.38 -7.53
C VAL A 126 -4.22 8.67 -7.90
N MET A 127 -2.97 8.56 -8.36
CA MET A 127 -2.21 9.73 -8.83
C MET A 127 -2.90 10.41 -10.02
N GLU A 128 -3.45 9.64 -10.95
CA GLU A 128 -4.23 10.14 -12.08
C GLU A 128 -5.50 10.86 -11.61
N VAL A 129 -6.22 10.30 -10.64
CA VAL A 129 -7.41 10.94 -10.04
C VAL A 129 -7.05 12.28 -9.39
N VAL A 130 -5.95 12.34 -8.62
CA VAL A 130 -5.46 13.58 -8.01
C VAL A 130 -5.13 14.62 -9.08
N THR A 131 -4.40 14.22 -10.11
CA THR A 131 -3.97 15.11 -11.19
C THR A 131 -5.15 15.60 -12.03
N ALA A 132 -6.10 14.72 -12.36
CA ALA A 132 -7.31 15.08 -13.10
C ALA A 132 -8.20 16.08 -12.33
N ALA A 133 -8.17 16.04 -10.99
CA ALA A 133 -8.84 17.02 -10.14
C ALA A 133 -8.06 18.35 -9.99
N GLY A 134 -6.88 18.47 -10.63
CA GLY A 134 -6.03 19.67 -10.56
C GLY A 134 -5.06 19.69 -9.37
N GLY A 135 -4.97 18.63 -8.59
CA GLY A 135 -3.99 18.49 -7.51
C GLY A 135 -2.59 18.13 -8.03
N ASN A 136 -1.59 18.35 -7.19
CA ASN A 136 -0.19 18.01 -7.46
C ASN A 136 0.26 16.82 -6.59
N VAL A 137 0.60 15.70 -7.19
CA VAL A 137 1.20 14.59 -6.44
C VAL A 137 2.64 14.97 -6.08
N VAL A 138 2.96 14.97 -4.78
CA VAL A 138 4.26 15.41 -4.26
C VAL A 138 5.08 14.27 -3.65
N GLY A 139 4.54 13.06 -3.63
CA GLY A 139 5.25 11.86 -3.19
C GLY A 139 4.34 10.68 -2.97
N VAL A 140 4.94 9.52 -2.74
CA VAL A 140 4.23 8.26 -2.51
C VAL A 140 4.80 7.57 -1.26
N GLY A 141 3.93 6.99 -0.44
CA GLY A 141 4.29 6.21 0.73
C GLY A 141 3.65 4.81 0.74
N ALA A 142 4.33 3.83 1.33
CA ALA A 142 3.76 2.51 1.53
C ALA A 142 4.28 1.84 2.82
N ILE A 143 3.50 0.92 3.39
CA ILE A 143 4.03 0.05 4.43
C ILE A 143 5.04 -0.91 3.80
N VAL A 144 4.65 -1.58 2.72
CA VAL A 144 5.49 -2.58 2.06
C VAL A 144 5.66 -2.26 0.58
N ASN A 145 6.91 -2.20 0.14
CA ASN A 145 7.28 -2.23 -1.27
C ASN A 145 7.72 -3.65 -1.65
N ARG A 146 7.01 -4.25 -2.62
CA ARG A 146 7.36 -5.53 -3.23
C ARG A 146 7.39 -5.46 -4.76
N SER A 147 7.64 -4.28 -5.31
CA SER A 147 7.66 -4.05 -6.76
C SER A 147 8.91 -4.61 -7.44
N GLY A 148 9.97 -4.86 -6.67
CA GLY A 148 11.30 -5.18 -7.23
C GLY A 148 12.13 -3.94 -7.60
N GLU A 149 11.56 -2.74 -7.48
CA GLU A 149 12.22 -1.46 -7.76
C GLU A 149 12.43 -0.68 -6.46
N GLU A 150 13.54 0.03 -6.33
CA GLU A 150 13.80 0.89 -5.17
C GLU A 150 12.79 2.06 -5.10
N ASN A 151 12.53 2.69 -6.25
CA ASN A 151 11.51 3.73 -6.39
C ASN A 151 10.69 3.52 -7.67
N PRO A 152 9.54 2.85 -7.58
CA PRO A 152 8.67 2.60 -8.72
C PRO A 152 7.91 3.83 -9.23
N PHE A 153 8.07 5.00 -8.57
CA PHE A 153 7.38 6.25 -8.89
C PHE A 153 8.33 7.40 -9.22
N ALA A 154 9.60 7.10 -9.55
CA ALA A 154 10.56 8.15 -9.92
C ALA A 154 10.00 9.06 -11.04
N PRO A 155 10.24 10.39 -10.99
CA PRO A 155 11.15 11.10 -10.08
C PRO A 155 10.52 11.54 -8.74
N LEU A 156 9.29 11.14 -8.41
CA LEU A 156 8.65 11.55 -7.16
C LEU A 156 9.38 10.97 -5.94
N PRO A 157 9.42 11.69 -4.80
CA PRO A 157 9.82 11.14 -3.52
C PRO A 157 8.99 9.88 -3.18
N PHE A 158 9.66 8.82 -2.80
CA PHE A 158 9.04 7.57 -2.38
C PHE A 158 9.62 7.08 -1.06
N ALA A 159 8.75 6.57 -0.18
CA ALA A 159 9.19 5.89 1.04
C ALA A 159 8.34 4.65 1.30
N ALA A 160 9.01 3.54 1.61
CA ALA A 160 8.37 2.34 2.15
C ALA A 160 8.99 2.01 3.51
N LEU A 161 8.19 1.48 4.43
CA LEU A 161 8.70 1.05 5.74
C LEU A 161 9.49 -0.24 5.62
N LEU A 162 9.01 -1.17 4.78
CA LEU A 162 9.66 -2.43 4.43
C LEU A 162 9.78 -2.57 2.91
N THR A 163 10.91 -3.09 2.47
CA THR A 163 11.08 -3.57 1.09
C THR A 163 11.36 -5.07 1.15
N ILE A 164 10.55 -5.85 0.44
CA ILE A 164 10.67 -7.30 0.43
C ILE A 164 10.61 -7.83 -0.99
N ASP A 165 11.44 -8.83 -1.27
CA ASP A 165 11.28 -9.65 -2.45
C ASP A 165 10.23 -10.74 -2.18
N VAL A 166 9.23 -10.81 -3.04
CA VAL A 166 8.17 -11.83 -2.97
C VAL A 166 8.11 -12.52 -4.33
N PRO A 167 8.76 -13.69 -4.45
CA PRO A 167 8.75 -14.44 -5.71
C PRO A 167 7.33 -14.75 -6.18
N ASN A 168 7.06 -14.52 -7.45
CA ASN A 168 5.81 -14.86 -8.11
C ASN A 168 6.09 -15.79 -9.28
N TYR A 169 5.38 -16.91 -9.32
CA TYR A 169 5.56 -17.97 -10.31
C TYR A 169 4.31 -18.09 -11.18
N GLU A 170 4.48 -18.38 -12.45
CA GLU A 170 3.39 -18.90 -13.27
C GLU A 170 2.96 -20.28 -12.71
N ALA A 171 1.66 -20.57 -12.68
CA ALA A 171 1.14 -21.81 -12.09
C ALA A 171 1.78 -23.07 -12.72
N ALA A 172 1.99 -23.07 -14.04
CA ALA A 172 2.59 -24.16 -14.78
C ALA A 172 4.10 -24.36 -14.51
N ALA A 173 4.80 -23.33 -13.98
CA ALA A 173 6.23 -23.34 -13.71
C ALA A 173 6.55 -23.10 -12.23
N CYS A 174 5.60 -23.33 -11.34
CA CYS A 174 5.76 -23.10 -9.92
C CYS A 174 6.61 -24.18 -9.26
N PRO A 175 7.77 -23.88 -8.67
CA PRO A 175 8.61 -24.87 -8.01
C PRO A 175 7.92 -25.51 -6.80
N LEU A 176 7.08 -24.73 -6.08
CA LEU A 176 6.34 -25.25 -4.92
C LEU A 176 5.27 -26.27 -5.32
N CYS A 177 4.69 -26.15 -6.53
CA CYS A 177 3.83 -27.19 -7.09
C CYS A 177 4.62 -28.47 -7.39
N ALA A 178 5.81 -28.32 -7.96
CA ALA A 178 6.68 -29.47 -8.28
C ALA A 178 7.14 -30.21 -7.01
N GLU A 179 7.33 -29.48 -5.92
CA GLU A 179 7.68 -30.03 -4.59
C GLU A 179 6.46 -30.58 -3.83
N GLY A 180 5.25 -30.47 -4.37
CA GLY A 180 4.03 -30.97 -3.74
C GLY A 180 3.59 -30.16 -2.51
N VAL A 181 4.07 -28.91 -2.34
CA VAL A 181 3.64 -28.05 -1.24
C VAL A 181 2.17 -27.68 -1.41
N PRO A 182 1.30 -27.90 -0.41
CA PRO A 182 -0.14 -27.60 -0.52
C PRO A 182 -0.41 -26.16 -0.90
N LEU A 183 -1.22 -25.95 -1.95
CA LEU A 183 -1.62 -24.62 -2.42
C LEU A 183 -2.78 -24.08 -1.60
N VAL A 184 -2.60 -22.90 -1.02
CA VAL A 184 -3.61 -22.19 -0.24
C VAL A 184 -4.05 -20.92 -0.98
N LYS A 185 -5.35 -20.62 -0.98
CA LYS A 185 -5.88 -19.35 -1.48
C LYS A 185 -6.34 -18.50 -0.28
N PRO A 186 -5.47 -17.63 0.27
CA PRO A 186 -5.85 -16.73 1.36
C PRO A 186 -6.66 -15.55 0.82
N GLY A 187 -7.42 -14.91 1.72
CA GLY A 187 -8.14 -13.67 1.43
C GLY A 187 -9.65 -13.85 1.29
N SER A 188 -10.35 -12.72 1.31
CA SER A 188 -11.82 -12.61 1.36
C SER A 188 -12.52 -12.68 0.01
N ARG A 189 -11.79 -12.92 -1.09
CA ARG A 189 -12.39 -13.13 -2.41
C ARG A 189 -12.50 -14.62 -2.69
N VAL A 190 -13.67 -15.14 -2.41
CA VAL A 190 -14.11 -16.47 -2.82
C VAL A 190 -14.52 -16.44 -4.29
#